data_7d1f1b29294d5632b4210996b6afbe3d
#
_entry.id   7d1f1b29294d5632b4210996b6afbe3d
#
_cell.length_a   1.000
_cell.length_b   1.000
_cell.length_c   1.000
_cell.angle_alpha   90.00
_cell.angle_beta   90.00
_cell.angle_gamma   90.00
#
_symmetry.space_group_name_H-M   'P 1'
#
loop_
_entity.id
_entity.type
_entity.pdbx_description
1 polymer ?
#
loop_
_entity_poly.entity_id
_entity_poly.type
_entity_poly.pdbx_seq_one_letter_code
_entity_poly.pdbx_strand_id
1 'polypeptide(L)'
;MSHKSDDGKLPSRRTFIRASGVAALAGIAGCSGGGGGGGDDGGDSGGDTTTDSDSGGDSSGDTVEVLHGWTGGDGAAAADALAEAFEENVDGATLDFNPIGGGGNQNLDAVVANRLQSNDPPGSFANWPGPNLLRYEGVLGSVDDVWEEEGFEDVMIQEAIDLHQQNGSYRAVPLGSHRLNCLFYNVSVVEDAGIDVDSLNSPSAFIDALQTVQDETDAIPMTHGMSGTWTTTQLWGAVMLGVNGYQPYMDFLAGEGSEDAVRAAFEATAEMLENYISEDASSIGLTQSNQNIINGDAAFIHQGNWAAGAFRNAEDFNYDEDWGFKTFPGTEGMYTLHFDSFLYPSDNPTPEATKTWLSFVGSPEAQIAFNQFKGSIPTRTDVSLDEFGPYLQETAEDFAEAEFRPPNLQHGLGVPSEVMTQLNEVISSEFTGPYNVDAATQGFLDAVSN
;
A
#
# COMPACT_ATOMS: atom_id res chain seq x y z
N MET A 1 -2.32 20.43 -66.09
CA MET A 1 -1.14 20.66 -65.23
C MET A 1 -1.49 20.12 -63.85
N SER A 2 -0.98 18.95 -63.57
CA SER A 2 -1.30 18.14 -62.37
C SER A 2 -0.23 18.35 -61.32
N HIS A 3 -0.58 18.80 -60.11
CA HIS A 3 0.33 18.79 -58.97
C HIS A 3 0.02 17.57 -58.11
N LYS A 4 0.97 16.66 -58.04
CA LYS A 4 1.02 15.58 -57.06
C LYS A 4 1.45 16.15 -55.71
N SER A 5 0.67 15.94 -54.67
CA SER A 5 1.06 16.07 -53.27
C SER A 5 1.72 14.77 -52.80
N ASP A 6 2.92 14.90 -52.25
CA ASP A 6 3.78 13.84 -51.72
C ASP A 6 3.42 13.60 -50.27
N ASP A 7 2.81 12.44 -49.98
CA ASP A 7 2.46 12.00 -48.62
C ASP A 7 3.67 11.35 -47.95
N GLY A 8 4.38 12.12 -47.13
CA GLY A 8 5.44 11.61 -46.26
C GLY A 8 4.89 10.77 -45.11
N LYS A 9 4.94 9.44 -45.25
CA LYS A 9 4.67 8.50 -44.14
C LYS A 9 5.83 8.49 -43.16
N LEU A 10 5.55 8.83 -41.89
CA LEU A 10 6.44 8.60 -40.75
C LEU A 10 6.54 7.10 -40.46
N PRO A 11 7.71 6.57 -40.09
CA PRO A 11 7.91 5.14 -39.85
C PRO A 11 7.35 4.72 -38.47
N SER A 12 6.64 3.61 -38.46
CA SER A 12 6.02 3.00 -37.30
C SER A 12 7.07 2.49 -36.29
N ARG A 13 6.74 2.64 -34.98
CA ARG A 13 7.58 2.29 -33.83
C ARG A 13 7.88 0.79 -33.61
N ARG A 14 7.58 -0.07 -34.57
CA ARG A 14 7.75 -1.55 -34.45
C ARG A 14 9.11 -2.10 -34.86
N THR A 15 10.11 -1.28 -35.17
CA THR A 15 11.41 -1.76 -35.71
C THR A 15 12.58 -1.65 -34.73
N PHE A 16 12.38 -1.36 -33.45
CA PHE A 16 13.49 -1.16 -32.50
C PHE A 16 13.74 -2.29 -31.48
N ILE A 17 13.03 -3.41 -31.57
CA ILE A 17 13.27 -4.57 -30.68
C ILE A 17 13.70 -5.77 -31.50
N ARG A 18 14.91 -5.75 -32.07
CA ARG A 18 15.63 -6.94 -32.50
C ARG A 18 17.10 -6.62 -32.78
N ALA A 19 17.86 -6.28 -31.74
CA ALA A 19 19.32 -6.40 -31.77
C ALA A 19 19.90 -6.27 -30.37
N SER A 20 19.87 -7.31 -29.57
CA SER A 20 20.84 -7.58 -28.49
C SER A 20 20.66 -9.05 -28.09
N GLY A 21 21.22 -9.91 -28.91
CA GLY A 21 21.37 -11.31 -28.62
C GLY A 21 22.82 -11.63 -28.32
N VAL A 22 23.03 -12.34 -27.24
CA VAL A 22 24.12 -13.28 -26.97
C VAL A 22 25.52 -12.72 -26.72
N ALA A 23 25.98 -12.75 -25.49
CA ALA A 23 27.35 -13.14 -25.15
C ALA A 23 27.33 -14.01 -23.90
N ALA A 24 27.91 -15.17 -24.08
CA ALA A 24 27.86 -16.36 -23.24
C ALA A 24 28.79 -16.29 -22.01
N LEU A 25 28.37 -17.08 -21.01
CA LEU A 25 29.12 -17.78 -19.98
C LEU A 25 30.62 -18.00 -20.22
N ALA A 26 31.44 -17.71 -19.20
CA ALA A 26 32.51 -18.61 -18.76
C ALA A 26 32.87 -18.27 -17.30
N GLY A 27 32.65 -19.23 -16.40
CA GLY A 27 33.14 -19.23 -15.03
C GLY A 27 34.64 -19.42 -14.98
N ILE A 28 35.20 -19.26 -13.78
CA ILE A 28 36.22 -20.13 -13.18
C ILE A 28 36.41 -19.69 -11.71
N ALA A 29 36.33 -20.68 -10.86
CA ALA A 29 36.75 -20.68 -9.48
C ALA A 29 38.27 -20.65 -9.36
N GLY A 30 38.84 -20.15 -8.22
CA GLY A 30 40.24 -20.33 -7.90
C GLY A 30 40.67 -19.60 -6.63
N CYS A 31 41.05 -20.39 -5.66
CA CYS A 31 41.44 -20.07 -4.29
C CYS A 31 42.85 -19.46 -4.14
N SER A 32 43.02 -18.78 -3.00
CA SER A 32 44.13 -18.84 -2.06
C SER A 32 45.46 -18.12 -2.30
N GLY A 33 45.83 -17.34 -1.30
CA GLY A 33 47.15 -17.46 -0.65
C GLY A 33 48.15 -16.35 -0.80
N GLY A 34 48.31 -15.55 0.26
CA GLY A 34 49.60 -15.39 0.94
C GLY A 34 50.66 -14.39 0.48
N GLY A 35 50.93 -13.41 1.32
CA GLY A 35 52.30 -13.14 1.76
C GLY A 35 53.13 -12.01 1.14
N GLY A 36 53.30 -10.93 1.91
CA GLY A 36 54.63 -10.43 2.25
C GLY A 36 55.37 -9.41 1.43
N GLY A 37 55.64 -8.26 2.05
CA GLY A 37 56.97 -7.67 2.05
C GLY A 37 57.27 -6.43 1.21
N GLY A 38 57.33 -5.24 1.82
CA GLY A 38 58.52 -4.44 1.96
C GLY A 38 59.01 -3.51 0.86
N GLY A 39 59.30 -2.26 1.24
CA GLY A 39 60.37 -1.47 0.69
C GLY A 39 60.00 -0.11 0.12
N ASP A 40 60.22 0.91 0.92
CA ASP A 40 60.86 2.23 0.82
C ASP A 40 61.14 2.84 -0.58
N ASP A 41 60.87 4.09 -0.72
CA ASP A 41 61.72 5.29 -0.80
C ASP A 41 61.06 6.43 -1.57
N GLY A 42 60.83 7.59 -1.02
CA GLY A 42 61.59 8.82 -1.12
C GLY A 42 61.27 9.71 -2.35
N GLY A 43 60.82 10.95 -2.10
CA GLY A 43 60.85 11.99 -3.11
C GLY A 43 59.95 13.19 -2.82
N ASP A 44 60.49 14.13 -2.07
CA ASP A 44 60.08 15.50 -1.80
C ASP A 44 59.85 16.32 -3.09
N SER A 45 58.78 17.14 -3.16
CA SER A 45 58.79 18.49 -3.79
C SER A 45 57.53 19.25 -3.42
N GLY A 46 57.70 20.32 -2.72
CA GLY A 46 56.73 21.30 -2.31
C GLY A 46 56.03 22.05 -3.44
N GLY A 47 54.81 22.45 -3.22
CA GLY A 47 54.03 23.35 -4.03
C GLY A 47 52.90 23.89 -3.15
N ASP A 48 53.20 25.02 -2.49
CA ASP A 48 52.24 25.84 -1.79
C ASP A 48 51.28 26.48 -2.75
N THR A 49 50.03 26.04 -2.71
CA THR A 49 48.88 26.78 -3.28
C THR A 49 47.79 26.83 -2.21
N THR A 50 47.80 27.95 -1.50
CA THR A 50 46.64 28.40 -0.73
C THR A 50 45.44 28.51 -1.65
N THR A 51 44.59 27.52 -1.64
CA THR A 51 43.22 27.61 -2.09
C THR A 51 42.37 27.96 -0.86
N ASP A 52 41.79 29.14 -0.88
CA ASP A 52 40.71 29.54 0.01
C ASP A 52 39.67 28.44 0.00
N SER A 53 39.55 27.76 1.12
CA SER A 53 38.42 26.89 1.39
C SER A 53 37.26 27.83 1.67
N ASP A 54 36.47 28.10 0.64
CA ASP A 54 35.11 28.54 0.79
C ASP A 54 34.44 27.46 1.66
N SER A 55 34.12 27.82 2.89
CA SER A 55 33.35 26.99 3.79
C SER A 55 31.95 26.89 3.21
N GLY A 56 31.75 25.88 2.35
CA GLY A 56 30.43 25.41 2.00
C GLY A 56 29.72 25.05 3.30
N GLY A 57 28.68 25.82 3.61
CA GLY A 57 27.82 25.53 4.76
C GLY A 57 27.38 24.07 4.70
N ASP A 58 27.43 23.46 5.83
CA ASP A 58 26.98 22.11 6.07
C ASP A 58 25.46 22.07 5.83
N SER A 59 25.03 21.75 4.61
CA SER A 59 23.62 21.64 4.21
C SER A 59 22.96 20.34 4.70
N SER A 60 23.63 19.58 5.56
CA SER A 60 23.11 18.31 6.10
C SER A 60 21.93 18.51 7.07
N GLY A 61 21.72 19.71 7.59
CA GLY A 61 20.60 20.04 8.49
C GLY A 61 19.28 20.31 7.77
N ASP A 62 19.32 20.62 6.47
CA ASP A 62 18.15 21.04 5.69
C ASP A 62 17.58 19.89 4.83
N THR A 63 18.21 18.72 4.80
CA THR A 63 17.77 17.55 4.05
C THR A 63 17.08 16.55 4.97
N VAL A 64 15.82 16.24 4.69
CA VAL A 64 15.07 15.18 5.38
C VAL A 64 15.10 13.89 4.57
N GLU A 65 15.63 12.82 5.16
CA GLU A 65 15.53 11.47 4.60
C GLU A 65 14.19 10.85 4.98
N VAL A 66 13.42 10.41 3.99
CA VAL A 66 12.11 9.80 4.18
C VAL A 66 12.05 8.45 3.49
N LEU A 67 11.67 7.40 4.23
CA LEU A 67 11.52 6.05 3.71
C LEU A 67 10.05 5.72 3.45
N HIS A 68 9.75 5.09 2.31
CA HIS A 68 8.38 4.66 1.98
C HIS A 68 8.36 3.33 1.20
N GLY A 69 7.19 2.67 1.15
CA GLY A 69 7.02 1.36 0.49
C GLY A 69 6.38 1.41 -0.90
N TRP A 70 6.09 2.59 -1.44
CA TRP A 70 5.31 2.77 -2.68
C TRP A 70 6.20 2.68 -3.92
N THR A 71 6.32 1.47 -4.48
CA THR A 71 7.17 1.16 -5.64
C THR A 71 6.41 0.52 -6.79
N GLY A 72 5.13 0.20 -6.60
CA GLY A 72 4.25 -0.41 -7.61
C GLY A 72 3.40 0.61 -8.36
N GLY A 73 2.65 0.14 -9.36
CA GLY A 73 1.77 0.96 -10.19
C GLY A 73 0.66 1.69 -9.44
N ASP A 74 0.33 1.22 -8.25
CA ASP A 74 -0.65 1.84 -7.35
C ASP A 74 -0.07 2.98 -6.50
N GLY A 75 1.23 3.02 -6.29
CA GLY A 75 1.86 3.93 -5.33
C GLY A 75 3.03 4.75 -5.87
N ALA A 76 3.74 4.29 -6.91
CA ALA A 76 4.92 4.98 -7.43
C ALA A 76 4.56 6.40 -7.95
N ALA A 77 3.51 6.51 -8.76
CA ALA A 77 3.05 7.80 -9.27
C ALA A 77 2.57 8.75 -8.16
N ALA A 78 1.95 8.21 -7.11
CA ALA A 78 1.54 9.01 -5.95
C ALA A 78 2.74 9.52 -5.15
N ALA A 79 3.79 8.68 -4.99
CA ALA A 79 5.03 9.07 -4.32
C ALA A 79 5.78 10.15 -5.11
N ASP A 80 5.87 10.00 -6.43
CA ASP A 80 6.50 10.99 -7.31
C ASP A 80 5.75 12.34 -7.24
N ALA A 81 4.40 12.32 -7.31
CA ALA A 81 3.58 13.52 -7.21
C ALA A 81 3.71 14.22 -5.83
N LEU A 82 3.80 13.45 -4.75
CA LEU A 82 4.02 13.99 -3.40
C LEU A 82 5.39 14.67 -3.28
N ALA A 83 6.43 14.05 -3.83
CA ALA A 83 7.79 14.63 -3.82
C ALA A 83 7.87 15.91 -4.67
N GLU A 84 7.27 15.91 -5.86
CA GLU A 84 7.20 17.10 -6.72
C GLU A 84 6.44 18.25 -6.03
N ALA A 85 5.29 17.94 -5.40
CA ALA A 85 4.52 18.94 -4.67
C ALA A 85 5.28 19.48 -3.45
N PHE A 86 6.11 18.67 -2.77
CA PHE A 86 7.00 19.18 -1.72
C PHE A 86 8.02 20.17 -2.27
N GLU A 87 8.70 19.84 -3.35
CA GLU A 87 9.70 20.69 -3.98
C GLU A 87 9.11 22.03 -4.48
N GLU A 88 7.84 22.01 -4.92
CA GLU A 88 7.15 23.22 -5.41
C GLU A 88 6.63 24.15 -4.29
N ASN A 89 6.28 23.57 -3.12
CA ASN A 89 5.58 24.32 -2.07
C ASN A 89 6.43 24.59 -0.83
N VAL A 90 7.60 23.97 -0.67
CA VAL A 90 8.42 24.07 0.53
C VAL A 90 9.79 24.68 0.21
N ASP A 91 10.05 25.85 0.77
CA ASP A 91 11.35 26.50 0.69
C ASP A 91 12.22 26.13 1.90
N GLY A 92 13.53 25.96 1.70
CA GLY A 92 14.51 25.83 2.78
C GLY A 92 14.67 24.43 3.36
N ALA A 93 13.98 23.44 2.81
CA ALA A 93 14.21 22.02 3.09
C ALA A 93 14.36 21.24 1.80
N THR A 94 15.17 20.18 1.82
CA THR A 94 15.37 19.26 0.71
C THR A 94 14.86 17.88 1.10
N LEU A 95 14.14 17.20 0.20
CA LEU A 95 13.60 15.87 0.40
C LEU A 95 14.52 14.81 -0.23
N ASP A 96 14.97 13.84 0.60
CA ASP A 96 15.61 12.60 0.15
C ASP A 96 14.59 11.46 0.31
N PHE A 97 13.79 11.21 -0.74
CA PHE A 97 12.61 10.37 -0.71
C PHE A 97 12.94 8.96 -1.24
N ASN A 98 13.13 8.01 -0.32
CA ASN A 98 13.76 6.71 -0.60
C ASN A 98 12.76 5.55 -0.62
N PRO A 99 12.48 4.95 -1.79
CA PRO A 99 11.58 3.81 -1.90
C PRO A 99 12.22 2.51 -1.44
N ILE A 100 11.52 1.77 -0.57
CA ILE A 100 11.88 0.43 -0.10
C ILE A 100 10.84 -0.56 -0.63
N GLY A 101 11.13 -1.22 -1.75
CA GLY A 101 10.21 -2.14 -2.39
C GLY A 101 9.88 -3.38 -1.54
N GLY A 102 8.70 -3.94 -1.76
CA GLY A 102 8.20 -5.15 -1.11
C GLY A 102 6.73 -5.03 -0.71
N GLY A 103 5.93 -6.06 -1.00
CA GLY A 103 4.49 -6.04 -0.72
C GLY A 103 4.16 -5.88 0.76
N GLY A 104 3.12 -5.10 1.08
CA GLY A 104 2.62 -4.94 2.44
C GLY A 104 3.61 -4.32 3.42
N ASN A 105 4.54 -3.46 2.95
CA ASN A 105 5.57 -2.78 3.74
C ASN A 105 6.58 -3.69 4.46
N GLN A 106 6.61 -4.99 4.24
CA GLN A 106 7.46 -5.93 4.98
C GLN A 106 8.96 -5.56 4.94
N ASN A 107 9.48 -5.18 3.78
CA ASN A 107 10.88 -4.77 3.65
C ASN A 107 11.14 -3.42 4.30
N LEU A 108 10.22 -2.46 4.15
CA LEU A 108 10.30 -1.16 4.80
C LEU A 108 10.35 -1.32 6.32
N ASP A 109 9.46 -2.12 6.88
CA ASP A 109 9.42 -2.42 8.32
C ASP A 109 10.73 -3.02 8.82
N ALA A 110 11.32 -3.94 8.08
CA ALA A 110 12.60 -4.55 8.44
C ALA A 110 13.77 -3.54 8.40
N VAL A 111 13.81 -2.68 7.37
CA VAL A 111 14.83 -1.62 7.26
C VAL A 111 14.69 -0.61 8.40
N VAL A 112 13.48 -0.12 8.66
CA VAL A 112 13.19 0.83 9.73
C VAL A 112 13.56 0.24 11.09
N ALA A 113 13.13 -1.00 11.39
CA ALA A 113 13.46 -1.67 12.65
C ALA A 113 14.97 -1.80 12.87
N ASN A 114 15.74 -2.20 11.84
CA ASN A 114 17.19 -2.29 11.90
C ASN A 114 17.86 -0.92 12.17
N ARG A 115 17.39 0.13 11.52
CA ARG A 115 17.93 1.49 11.66
C ARG A 115 17.63 2.06 13.06
N LEU A 116 16.40 1.90 13.56
CA LEU A 116 16.02 2.32 14.92
C LEU A 116 16.84 1.57 15.98
N GLN A 117 17.05 0.25 15.82
CA GLN A 117 17.89 -0.54 16.74
C GLN A 117 19.37 -0.15 16.71
N SER A 118 19.85 0.35 15.57
CA SER A 118 21.25 0.77 15.38
C SER A 118 21.50 2.22 15.80
N ASN A 119 20.50 2.93 16.32
CA ASN A 119 20.51 4.38 16.60
C ASN A 119 20.90 5.21 15.37
N ASP A 120 20.40 4.82 14.21
CA ASP A 120 20.55 5.49 12.92
C ASP A 120 19.16 5.67 12.25
N PRO A 121 18.22 6.38 12.90
CA PRO A 121 16.86 6.55 12.37
C PRO A 121 16.86 7.39 11.10
N PRO A 122 15.90 7.18 10.18
CA PRO A 122 15.62 8.16 9.14
C PRO A 122 15.01 9.44 9.72
N GLY A 123 14.91 10.50 8.95
CA GLY A 123 14.12 11.68 9.32
C GLY A 123 12.65 11.31 9.53
N SER A 124 12.04 10.62 8.56
CA SER A 124 10.67 10.13 8.66
C SER A 124 10.51 8.82 7.90
N PHE A 125 9.42 8.10 8.13
CA PHE A 125 9.09 6.90 7.36
C PHE A 125 7.58 6.68 7.28
N ALA A 126 7.13 6.16 6.15
CA ALA A 126 5.74 5.79 5.96
C ALA A 126 5.37 4.57 6.80
N ASN A 127 4.28 4.67 7.56
CA ASN A 127 3.72 3.52 8.29
C ASN A 127 2.26 3.80 8.70
N TRP A 128 1.66 2.86 9.42
CA TRP A 128 0.26 2.88 9.78
C TRP A 128 0.07 3.31 11.25
N PRO A 129 -1.02 4.05 11.55
CA PRO A 129 -1.34 4.49 12.90
C PRO A 129 -2.04 3.40 13.73
N GLY A 130 -2.65 3.80 14.85
CA GLY A 130 -3.43 2.95 15.74
C GLY A 130 -2.58 1.98 16.55
N PRO A 131 -3.06 0.77 16.87
CA PRO A 131 -2.30 -0.24 17.60
C PRO A 131 -0.96 -0.62 16.99
N ASN A 132 -0.77 -0.40 15.68
CA ASN A 132 0.52 -0.60 15.01
C ASN A 132 1.64 0.28 15.59
N LEU A 133 1.33 1.46 16.14
CA LEU A 133 2.32 2.33 16.78
C LEU A 133 2.99 1.70 18.00
N LEU A 134 2.36 0.70 18.63
CA LEU A 134 2.93 0.00 19.80
C LEU A 134 4.27 -0.68 19.49
N ARG A 135 4.46 -1.13 18.25
CA ARG A 135 5.76 -1.72 17.81
C ARG A 135 6.94 -0.75 17.88
N TYR A 136 6.65 0.55 17.92
CA TYR A 136 7.63 1.62 18.00
C TYR A 136 7.64 2.31 19.37
N GLU A 137 7.11 1.66 20.42
CA GLU A 137 7.08 2.25 21.75
C GLU A 137 8.49 2.63 22.23
N GLY A 138 8.64 3.87 22.69
CA GLY A 138 9.91 4.42 23.19
C GLY A 138 10.89 4.91 22.13
N VAL A 139 10.59 4.75 20.82
CA VAL A 139 11.46 5.22 19.72
C VAL A 139 10.79 6.23 18.79
N LEU A 140 9.50 6.59 19.03
CA LEU A 140 8.82 7.69 18.35
C LEU A 140 8.84 8.95 19.22
N GLY A 141 9.14 10.08 18.59
CA GLY A 141 9.03 11.41 19.15
C GLY A 141 7.59 11.95 19.07
N SER A 142 7.34 13.10 19.69
CA SER A 142 6.08 13.84 19.57
C SER A 142 6.12 14.81 18.39
N VAL A 143 4.98 14.97 17.74
CA VAL A 143 4.69 16.01 16.74
C VAL A 143 3.46 16.83 17.13
N ASP A 144 3.22 16.94 18.45
CA ASP A 144 2.11 17.73 19.00
C ASP A 144 2.21 19.21 18.57
N ASP A 145 3.42 19.74 18.49
CA ASP A 145 3.69 21.10 18.01
C ASP A 145 3.30 21.29 16.54
N VAL A 146 3.59 20.32 15.68
CA VAL A 146 3.15 20.35 14.27
C VAL A 146 1.62 20.34 14.17
N TRP A 147 0.96 19.47 14.96
CA TRP A 147 -0.49 19.39 14.97
C TRP A 147 -1.15 20.69 15.49
N GLU A 148 -0.56 21.32 16.52
CA GLU A 148 -1.04 22.59 17.09
C GLU A 148 -0.81 23.77 16.13
N GLU A 149 0.40 23.89 15.56
CA GLU A 149 0.77 24.99 14.66
C GLU A 149 -0.03 24.99 13.36
N GLU A 150 -0.30 23.80 12.80
CA GLU A 150 -1.07 23.62 11.56
C GLU A 150 -2.60 23.50 11.81
N GLY A 151 -3.02 23.40 13.07
CA GLY A 151 -4.44 23.26 13.42
C GLY A 151 -5.07 21.97 12.88
N PHE A 152 -4.34 20.87 12.83
CA PHE A 152 -4.81 19.62 12.22
C PHE A 152 -6.04 19.03 12.92
N GLU A 153 -6.22 19.22 14.23
CA GLU A 153 -7.42 18.78 14.95
C GLU A 153 -8.71 19.44 14.45
N ASP A 154 -8.64 20.65 13.88
CA ASP A 154 -9.81 21.36 13.38
C ASP A 154 -10.24 20.90 11.95
N VAL A 155 -9.34 20.27 11.21
CA VAL A 155 -9.51 19.99 9.78
C VAL A 155 -9.40 18.51 9.40
N MET A 156 -8.84 17.65 10.24
CA MET A 156 -8.76 16.22 9.98
C MET A 156 -10.04 15.49 10.41
N ILE A 157 -10.33 14.35 9.76
CA ILE A 157 -11.43 13.46 10.19
C ILE A 157 -11.13 12.88 11.59
N GLN A 158 -12.18 12.64 12.38
CA GLN A 158 -12.04 12.22 13.77
C GLN A 158 -11.23 10.94 13.94
N GLU A 159 -11.42 9.98 13.03
CA GLU A 159 -10.71 8.70 13.06
C GLU A 159 -9.19 8.88 12.86
N ALA A 160 -8.78 9.88 12.07
CA ALA A 160 -7.36 10.22 11.92
C ALA A 160 -6.81 10.87 13.20
N ILE A 161 -7.56 11.79 13.82
CA ILE A 161 -7.18 12.42 15.10
C ILE A 161 -6.96 11.35 16.18
N ASP A 162 -7.90 10.41 16.32
CA ASP A 162 -7.87 9.41 17.38
C ASP A 162 -6.74 8.37 17.18
N LEU A 163 -6.50 7.93 15.93
CA LEU A 163 -5.56 6.84 15.65
C LEU A 163 -4.09 7.27 15.57
N HIS A 164 -3.80 8.58 15.37
CA HIS A 164 -2.41 9.05 15.26
C HIS A 164 -1.78 9.41 16.62
N GLN A 165 -2.51 9.20 17.72
CA GLN A 165 -2.02 9.40 19.08
C GLN A 165 -1.54 8.08 19.71
N GLN A 166 -0.45 8.18 20.47
CA GLN A 166 0.02 7.15 21.38
C GLN A 166 0.35 7.79 22.73
N ASN A 167 -0.26 7.29 23.80
CA ASN A 167 -0.08 7.84 25.17
C ASN A 167 -0.40 9.35 25.26
N GLY A 168 -1.41 9.82 24.50
CA GLY A 168 -1.88 11.21 24.53
C GLY A 168 -0.98 12.20 23.77
N SER A 169 -0.10 11.74 22.90
CA SER A 169 0.71 12.57 22.01
C SER A 169 0.66 12.08 20.57
N TYR A 170 0.63 12.98 19.61
CA TYR A 170 0.73 12.65 18.18
C TYR A 170 2.12 12.13 17.83
N ARG A 171 2.19 11.04 17.06
CA ARG A 171 3.42 10.35 16.63
C ARG A 171 3.62 10.38 15.13
N ALA A 172 2.58 10.75 14.41
CA ALA A 172 2.53 10.73 12.96
C ALA A 172 1.58 11.79 12.42
N VAL A 173 1.69 12.04 11.11
CA VAL A 173 0.75 12.88 10.35
C VAL A 173 0.12 12.03 9.24
N PRO A 174 -1.23 12.02 9.12
CA PRO A 174 -1.93 11.27 8.08
C PRO A 174 -1.81 11.94 6.72
N LEU A 175 -1.78 11.13 5.66
CA LEU A 175 -1.69 11.58 4.27
C LEU A 175 -2.93 11.20 3.45
N GLY A 176 -3.47 10.00 3.66
CA GLY A 176 -4.63 9.51 2.94
C GLY A 176 -5.39 8.44 3.71
N SER A 177 -6.70 8.37 3.47
CA SER A 177 -7.60 7.35 4.01
C SER A 177 -7.97 6.34 2.94
N HIS A 178 -7.86 5.07 3.27
CA HIS A 178 -8.18 3.94 2.40
C HIS A 178 -9.40 3.17 2.89
N ARG A 179 -10.09 2.53 1.92
CA ARG A 179 -11.13 1.55 2.14
C ARG A 179 -10.62 0.16 1.75
N LEU A 180 -10.83 -0.85 2.61
CA LEU A 180 -10.31 -2.20 2.37
C LEU A 180 -11.39 -3.23 2.02
N ASN A 181 -12.66 -2.93 2.18
CA ASN A 181 -13.75 -3.81 1.77
C ASN A 181 -14.22 -3.47 0.33
N CYS A 182 -13.27 -3.44 -0.62
CA CYS A 182 -13.57 -3.17 -2.01
C CYS A 182 -13.57 -4.44 -2.85
N LEU A 183 -14.55 -4.56 -3.73
CA LEU A 183 -14.58 -5.53 -4.81
C LEU A 183 -14.54 -4.77 -6.14
N PHE A 184 -13.45 -4.94 -6.88
CA PHE A 184 -13.30 -4.39 -8.22
C PHE A 184 -13.56 -5.47 -9.27
N TYR A 185 -13.99 -5.05 -10.44
CA TYR A 185 -14.28 -5.97 -11.53
C TYR A 185 -13.94 -5.38 -12.91
N ASN A 186 -13.63 -6.25 -13.85
CA ASN A 186 -13.53 -5.89 -15.25
C ASN A 186 -14.92 -5.95 -15.87
N VAL A 187 -15.40 -4.82 -16.41
CA VAL A 187 -16.77 -4.65 -16.92
C VAL A 187 -17.07 -5.65 -18.04
N SER A 188 -16.18 -5.76 -19.03
CA SER A 188 -16.41 -6.63 -20.18
C SER A 188 -16.50 -8.11 -19.80
N VAL A 189 -15.66 -8.57 -18.86
CA VAL A 189 -15.67 -9.97 -18.40
C VAL A 189 -16.95 -10.31 -17.63
N VAL A 190 -17.41 -9.38 -16.77
CA VAL A 190 -18.62 -9.55 -15.98
C VAL A 190 -19.88 -9.53 -16.86
N GLU A 191 -19.90 -8.64 -17.88
CA GLU A 191 -20.97 -8.58 -18.88
C GLU A 191 -21.02 -9.85 -19.75
N ASP A 192 -19.86 -10.34 -20.21
CA ASP A 192 -19.75 -11.58 -20.99
C ASP A 192 -20.23 -12.80 -20.18
N ALA A 193 -20.00 -12.82 -18.87
CA ALA A 193 -20.53 -13.84 -17.95
C ALA A 193 -22.04 -13.66 -17.66
N GLY A 194 -22.63 -12.53 -18.03
CA GLY A 194 -24.04 -12.22 -17.77
C GLY A 194 -24.35 -11.93 -16.29
N ILE A 195 -23.40 -11.42 -15.54
CA ILE A 195 -23.53 -11.12 -14.11
C ILE A 195 -24.10 -9.71 -13.93
N ASP A 196 -25.15 -9.60 -13.12
CA ASP A 196 -25.65 -8.34 -12.57
C ASP A 196 -24.90 -8.05 -11.25
N VAL A 197 -23.94 -7.15 -11.29
CA VAL A 197 -23.11 -6.78 -10.14
C VAL A 197 -23.93 -6.21 -8.98
N ASP A 198 -25.07 -5.58 -9.23
CA ASP A 198 -25.94 -5.05 -8.19
C ASP A 198 -26.64 -6.15 -7.38
N SER A 199 -26.69 -7.36 -7.91
CA SER A 199 -27.21 -8.54 -7.21
C SER A 199 -26.24 -9.15 -6.20
N LEU A 200 -24.96 -8.75 -6.20
CA LEU A 200 -23.91 -9.25 -5.32
C LEU A 200 -24.00 -8.63 -3.92
N ASN A 201 -24.97 -9.07 -3.13
CA ASN A 201 -25.30 -8.50 -1.81
C ASN A 201 -24.90 -9.39 -0.63
N SER A 202 -24.22 -10.49 -0.87
CA SER A 202 -23.72 -11.40 0.18
C SER A 202 -22.52 -12.20 -0.34
N PRO A 203 -21.64 -12.72 0.55
CA PRO A 203 -20.54 -13.60 0.14
C PRO A 203 -21.02 -14.84 -0.63
N SER A 204 -22.18 -15.39 -0.29
CA SER A 204 -22.77 -16.53 -1.04
C SER A 204 -23.16 -16.13 -2.47
N ALA A 205 -23.81 -14.96 -2.66
CA ALA A 205 -24.13 -14.46 -3.99
C ALA A 205 -22.87 -14.17 -4.82
N PHE A 206 -21.80 -13.73 -4.17
CA PHE A 206 -20.51 -13.54 -4.83
C PHE A 206 -19.87 -14.87 -5.25
N ILE A 207 -19.90 -15.91 -4.40
CA ILE A 207 -19.42 -17.26 -4.75
C ILE A 207 -20.22 -17.83 -5.94
N ASP A 208 -21.55 -17.66 -5.97
CA ASP A 208 -22.38 -18.04 -7.11
C ASP A 208 -21.98 -17.30 -8.40
N ALA A 209 -21.61 -16.02 -8.30
CA ALA A 209 -21.10 -15.26 -9.43
C ALA A 209 -19.72 -15.75 -9.90
N LEU A 210 -18.81 -16.09 -8.98
CA LEU A 210 -17.51 -16.68 -9.33
C LEU A 210 -17.69 -18.01 -10.10
N GLN A 211 -18.63 -18.85 -9.68
CA GLN A 211 -18.99 -20.07 -10.41
C GLN A 211 -19.54 -19.73 -11.82
N THR A 212 -20.34 -18.69 -11.93
CA THR A 212 -20.89 -18.25 -13.23
C THR A 212 -19.79 -17.79 -14.18
N VAL A 213 -18.81 -17.00 -13.70
CA VAL A 213 -17.62 -16.64 -14.53
C VAL A 213 -16.89 -17.87 -15.01
N GLN A 214 -16.67 -18.86 -14.14
CA GLN A 214 -15.96 -20.10 -14.46
C GLN A 214 -16.70 -20.93 -15.51
N ASP A 215 -18.04 -20.94 -15.49
CA ASP A 215 -18.87 -21.72 -16.40
C ASP A 215 -19.07 -21.06 -17.76
N GLU A 216 -19.10 -19.72 -17.81
CA GLU A 216 -19.51 -18.95 -19.00
C GLU A 216 -18.34 -18.27 -19.72
N THR A 217 -17.15 -18.17 -19.11
CA THR A 217 -15.98 -17.48 -19.68
C THR A 217 -14.70 -18.32 -19.53
N ASP A 218 -13.64 -17.90 -20.22
CA ASP A 218 -12.28 -18.43 -20.03
C ASP A 218 -11.46 -17.60 -19.02
N ALA A 219 -12.04 -16.55 -18.42
CA ALA A 219 -11.36 -15.68 -17.48
C ALA A 219 -11.22 -16.30 -16.08
N ILE A 220 -10.22 -15.85 -15.33
CA ILE A 220 -10.05 -16.18 -13.91
C ILE A 220 -11.23 -15.57 -13.14
N PRO A 221 -12.05 -16.33 -12.41
CA PRO A 221 -13.17 -15.77 -11.68
C PRO A 221 -12.76 -14.67 -10.69
N MET A 222 -11.75 -14.96 -9.84
CA MET A 222 -11.17 -13.98 -8.91
C MET A 222 -9.65 -14.03 -8.97
N THR A 223 -8.99 -12.94 -9.36
CA THR A 223 -7.54 -12.86 -9.23
C THR A 223 -7.16 -12.57 -7.78
N HIS A 224 -6.27 -13.38 -7.20
CA HIS A 224 -5.83 -13.26 -5.82
C HIS A 224 -4.34 -13.59 -5.70
N GLY A 225 -3.50 -12.58 -5.47
CA GLY A 225 -2.06 -12.79 -5.34
C GLY A 225 -1.70 -13.29 -3.95
N MET A 226 -1.09 -14.47 -3.85
CA MET A 226 -0.73 -15.15 -2.60
C MET A 226 0.79 -15.27 -2.40
N SER A 227 1.60 -14.48 -3.11
CA SER A 227 3.06 -14.44 -2.86
C SER A 227 3.43 -13.89 -1.46
N GLY A 228 2.45 -13.32 -0.75
CA GLY A 228 2.49 -12.93 0.65
C GLY A 228 1.15 -13.25 1.31
N THR A 229 1.15 -13.39 2.64
CA THR A 229 -0.05 -13.79 3.42
C THR A 229 -1.06 -12.67 3.59
N TRP A 230 -0.63 -11.41 3.45
CA TRP A 230 -1.41 -10.22 3.79
C TRP A 230 -2.72 -10.09 2.96
N THR A 231 -2.70 -10.49 1.70
CA THR A 231 -3.88 -10.45 0.83
C THR A 231 -4.98 -11.39 1.32
N THR A 232 -4.60 -12.59 1.74
CA THR A 232 -5.53 -13.59 2.28
C THR A 232 -6.08 -13.18 3.65
N THR A 233 -5.24 -12.62 4.53
CA THR A 233 -5.72 -12.08 5.82
C THR A 233 -6.68 -10.91 5.60
N GLN A 234 -6.42 -10.04 4.62
CA GLN A 234 -7.31 -8.94 4.26
C GLN A 234 -8.64 -9.44 3.68
N LEU A 235 -8.61 -10.41 2.76
CA LEU A 235 -9.81 -11.04 2.21
C LEU A 235 -10.66 -11.67 3.32
N TRP A 236 -10.03 -12.45 4.21
CA TRP A 236 -10.72 -13.06 5.35
C TRP A 236 -11.42 -11.99 6.20
N GLY A 237 -10.78 -10.85 6.47
CA GLY A 237 -11.40 -9.74 7.21
C GLY A 237 -12.65 -9.18 6.54
N ALA A 238 -12.62 -9.00 5.21
CA ALA A 238 -13.78 -8.58 4.43
C ALA A 238 -14.89 -9.64 4.42
N VAL A 239 -14.52 -10.92 4.28
CA VAL A 239 -15.46 -12.06 4.35
C VAL A 239 -16.08 -12.17 5.75
N MET A 240 -15.30 -11.99 6.81
CA MET A 240 -15.78 -11.99 8.20
C MET A 240 -16.85 -10.92 8.42
N LEU A 241 -16.63 -9.69 7.92
CA LEU A 241 -17.62 -8.63 7.93
C LEU A 241 -18.85 -8.99 7.08
N GLY A 242 -18.65 -9.52 5.88
CA GLY A 242 -19.73 -9.84 4.95
C GLY A 242 -20.62 -10.99 5.40
N VAL A 243 -20.04 -12.01 6.06
CA VAL A 243 -20.79 -13.19 6.58
C VAL A 243 -21.48 -12.88 7.90
N ASN A 244 -20.77 -12.19 8.80
CA ASN A 244 -21.20 -12.07 10.21
C ASN A 244 -21.63 -10.65 10.62
N GLY A 245 -21.29 -9.64 9.82
CA GLY A 245 -21.58 -8.23 10.11
C GLY A 245 -20.58 -7.56 11.04
N TYR A 246 -20.87 -6.30 11.36
CA TYR A 246 -19.97 -5.41 12.11
C TYR A 246 -19.63 -5.92 13.52
N GLN A 247 -20.63 -6.25 14.35
CA GLN A 247 -20.39 -6.56 15.75
C GLN A 247 -19.53 -7.82 15.97
N PRO A 248 -19.78 -8.97 15.30
CA PRO A 248 -18.91 -10.13 15.43
C PRO A 248 -17.46 -9.89 14.98
N TYR A 249 -17.26 -9.01 13.99
CA TYR A 249 -15.93 -8.60 13.59
C TYR A 249 -15.23 -7.79 14.69
N MET A 250 -15.93 -6.83 15.32
CA MET A 250 -15.38 -6.05 16.43
C MET A 250 -15.12 -6.91 17.68
N ASP A 251 -16.01 -7.87 17.96
CA ASP A 251 -15.80 -8.84 19.06
C ASP A 251 -14.55 -9.70 18.81
N PHE A 252 -14.31 -10.10 17.55
CA PHE A 252 -13.08 -10.82 17.16
C PHE A 252 -11.84 -9.95 17.39
N LEU A 253 -11.83 -8.69 16.96
CA LEU A 253 -10.69 -7.78 17.19
C LEU A 253 -10.42 -7.56 18.68
N ALA A 254 -11.46 -7.61 19.51
CA ALA A 254 -11.36 -7.48 20.98
C ALA A 254 -10.92 -8.78 21.70
N GLY A 255 -10.71 -9.88 20.97
CA GLY A 255 -10.40 -11.19 21.54
C GLY A 255 -11.62 -11.93 22.11
N GLU A 256 -12.83 -11.46 21.79
CA GLU A 256 -14.12 -12.01 22.24
C GLU A 256 -14.89 -12.73 21.10
N GLY A 257 -14.21 -12.99 19.96
CA GLY A 257 -14.81 -13.59 18.77
C GLY A 257 -15.35 -15.01 19.01
N SER A 258 -16.53 -15.33 18.45
CA SER A 258 -17.09 -16.66 18.52
C SER A 258 -16.44 -17.62 17.51
N GLU A 259 -16.24 -18.89 17.92
CA GLU A 259 -15.69 -19.93 17.02
C GLU A 259 -16.54 -20.09 15.76
N ASP A 260 -17.87 -20.10 15.90
CA ASP A 260 -18.79 -20.29 14.77
C ASP A 260 -18.66 -19.15 13.74
N ALA A 261 -18.50 -17.90 14.20
CA ALA A 261 -18.35 -16.74 13.30
C ALA A 261 -16.99 -16.77 12.56
N VAL A 262 -15.90 -17.05 13.27
CA VAL A 262 -14.55 -17.16 12.70
C VAL A 262 -14.48 -18.33 11.70
N ARG A 263 -15.07 -19.46 12.04
CA ARG A 263 -15.18 -20.65 11.16
C ARG A 263 -15.94 -20.34 9.89
N ALA A 264 -17.13 -19.74 9.99
CA ALA A 264 -17.95 -19.41 8.83
C ALA A 264 -17.22 -18.49 7.84
N ALA A 265 -16.43 -17.54 8.34
CA ALA A 265 -15.59 -16.70 7.50
C ALA A 265 -14.47 -17.51 6.80
N PHE A 266 -13.82 -18.45 7.51
CA PHE A 266 -12.82 -19.33 6.90
C PHE A 266 -13.41 -20.28 5.88
N GLU A 267 -14.60 -20.86 6.14
CA GLU A 267 -15.30 -21.74 5.18
C GLU A 267 -15.58 -21.01 3.87
N ALA A 268 -16.14 -19.79 3.94
CA ALA A 268 -16.42 -18.99 2.75
C ALA A 268 -15.13 -18.55 2.03
N THR A 269 -14.09 -18.18 2.77
CA THR A 269 -12.80 -17.81 2.18
C THR A 269 -12.14 -19.02 1.51
N ALA A 270 -12.16 -20.19 2.15
CA ALA A 270 -11.62 -21.43 1.57
C ALA A 270 -12.32 -21.79 0.26
N GLU A 271 -13.65 -21.69 0.22
CA GLU A 271 -14.42 -21.97 -1.00
C GLU A 271 -14.00 -21.06 -2.16
N MET A 272 -13.79 -19.75 -1.90
CA MET A 272 -13.31 -18.81 -2.92
C MET A 272 -11.90 -19.19 -3.41
N LEU A 273 -10.97 -19.48 -2.49
CA LEU A 273 -9.57 -19.70 -2.82
C LEU A 273 -9.30 -21.11 -3.39
N GLU A 274 -10.09 -22.14 -3.03
CA GLU A 274 -9.93 -23.49 -3.58
C GLU A 274 -10.44 -23.62 -5.01
N ASN A 275 -11.48 -22.87 -5.38
CA ASN A 275 -12.23 -23.15 -6.58
C ASN A 275 -12.12 -22.07 -7.67
N TYR A 276 -11.81 -20.81 -7.30
CA TYR A 276 -12.04 -19.67 -8.20
C TYR A 276 -10.84 -18.76 -8.43
N ILE A 277 -9.64 -19.12 -7.99
CA ILE A 277 -8.40 -18.38 -8.27
C ILE A 277 -7.52 -19.13 -9.28
N SER A 278 -6.52 -18.44 -9.83
CA SER A 278 -5.57 -19.05 -10.76
C SER A 278 -4.64 -20.06 -10.08
N GLU A 279 -4.18 -21.08 -10.82
CA GLU A 279 -3.22 -22.08 -10.33
C GLU A 279 -1.87 -21.47 -9.89
N ASP A 280 -1.50 -20.34 -10.45
CA ASP A 280 -0.25 -19.62 -10.16
C ASP A 280 -0.38 -18.55 -9.05
N ALA A 281 -1.54 -18.45 -8.37
CA ALA A 281 -1.83 -17.47 -7.34
C ALA A 281 -0.74 -17.37 -6.25
N SER A 282 -0.12 -18.50 -5.87
CA SER A 282 0.96 -18.55 -4.88
C SER A 282 2.26 -17.85 -5.33
N SER A 283 2.42 -17.59 -6.63
CA SER A 283 3.62 -16.96 -7.22
C SER A 283 3.41 -15.52 -7.66
N ILE A 284 2.18 -15.03 -7.67
CA ILE A 284 1.85 -13.66 -8.05
C ILE A 284 1.54 -12.78 -6.83
N GLY A 285 1.80 -11.48 -6.97
CA GLY A 285 1.46 -10.46 -5.96
C GLY A 285 0.45 -9.46 -6.48
N LEU A 286 0.25 -8.38 -5.71
CA LEU A 286 -0.72 -7.32 -6.01
C LEU A 286 -0.58 -6.77 -7.44
N THR A 287 0.63 -6.41 -7.86
CA THR A 287 0.86 -5.80 -9.19
C THR A 287 0.38 -6.71 -10.32
N GLN A 288 0.67 -8.01 -10.25
CA GLN A 288 0.21 -8.96 -11.26
C GLN A 288 -1.30 -9.18 -11.18
N SER A 289 -1.87 -9.23 -9.97
CA SER A 289 -3.32 -9.35 -9.80
C SER A 289 -4.06 -8.15 -10.39
N ASN A 290 -3.58 -6.92 -10.14
CA ASN A 290 -4.14 -5.72 -10.78
C ASN A 290 -4.03 -5.79 -12.31
N GLN A 291 -2.90 -6.30 -12.83
CA GLN A 291 -2.69 -6.43 -14.28
C GLN A 291 -3.66 -7.45 -14.91
N ASN A 292 -4.04 -8.51 -14.20
CA ASN A 292 -5.04 -9.47 -14.68
C ASN A 292 -6.42 -8.81 -14.88
N ILE A 293 -6.82 -7.88 -14.01
CA ILE A 293 -8.04 -7.08 -14.18
C ILE A 293 -7.90 -6.13 -15.39
N ILE A 294 -6.79 -5.39 -15.48
CA ILE A 294 -6.55 -4.43 -16.57
C ILE A 294 -6.59 -5.11 -17.93
N ASN A 295 -6.03 -6.32 -18.04
CA ASN A 295 -5.98 -7.07 -19.29
C ASN A 295 -7.30 -7.78 -19.65
N GLY A 296 -8.27 -7.88 -18.72
CA GLY A 296 -9.46 -8.71 -18.89
C GLY A 296 -9.18 -10.22 -18.72
N ASP A 297 -8.05 -10.57 -18.08
CA ASP A 297 -7.71 -11.96 -17.77
C ASP A 297 -8.48 -12.49 -16.55
N ALA A 298 -9.04 -11.59 -15.72
CA ALA A 298 -9.81 -11.91 -14.54
C ALA A 298 -11.06 -11.04 -14.41
N ALA A 299 -12.14 -11.62 -13.82
CA ALA A 299 -13.40 -10.91 -13.60
C ALA A 299 -13.35 -10.01 -12.37
N PHE A 300 -12.92 -10.54 -11.21
CA PHE A 300 -12.98 -9.85 -9.93
C PHE A 300 -11.62 -9.82 -9.21
N ILE A 301 -11.44 -8.79 -8.37
CA ILE A 301 -10.37 -8.71 -7.36
C ILE A 301 -10.90 -8.07 -6.07
N HIS A 302 -10.66 -8.71 -4.93
CA HIS A 302 -10.79 -8.05 -3.63
C HIS A 302 -9.48 -7.39 -3.25
N GLN A 303 -9.52 -6.07 -3.03
CA GLN A 303 -8.36 -5.29 -2.60
C GLN A 303 -8.77 -4.05 -1.81
N GLY A 304 -7.80 -3.37 -1.18
CA GLY A 304 -7.99 -1.99 -0.78
C GLY A 304 -8.10 -1.07 -2.00
N ASN A 305 -8.66 0.11 -1.81
CA ASN A 305 -8.89 1.07 -2.89
C ASN A 305 -7.61 1.60 -3.58
N TRP A 306 -6.42 1.27 -3.07
CA TRP A 306 -5.16 1.46 -3.81
C TRP A 306 -5.10 0.71 -5.14
N ALA A 307 -5.85 -0.39 -5.31
CA ALA A 307 -5.95 -1.05 -6.61
C ALA A 307 -6.53 -0.11 -7.68
N ALA A 308 -7.48 0.74 -7.31
CA ALA A 308 -7.99 1.77 -8.21
C ALA A 308 -6.91 2.79 -8.64
N GLY A 309 -5.88 3.03 -7.82
CA GLY A 309 -4.70 3.80 -8.23
C GLY A 309 -4.01 3.18 -9.44
N ALA A 310 -3.80 1.85 -9.42
CA ALA A 310 -3.23 1.14 -10.56
C ALA A 310 -4.15 1.17 -11.80
N PHE A 311 -5.46 1.03 -11.63
CA PHE A 311 -6.45 1.05 -12.73
C PHE A 311 -6.53 2.44 -13.37
N ARG A 312 -6.60 3.49 -12.57
CA ARG A 312 -6.66 4.89 -13.04
C ARG A 312 -5.38 5.37 -13.71
N ASN A 313 -4.24 4.79 -13.34
CA ASN A 313 -2.93 5.08 -13.96
C ASN A 313 -2.68 4.22 -15.20
N ALA A 314 -3.52 3.24 -15.52
CA ALA A 314 -3.42 2.44 -16.72
C ALA A 314 -3.94 3.22 -17.96
N GLU A 315 -3.23 3.07 -19.10
CA GLU A 315 -3.60 3.71 -20.37
C GLU A 315 -4.88 3.05 -20.92
N ASP A 316 -5.88 3.87 -21.29
CA ASP A 316 -7.15 3.41 -21.88
C ASP A 316 -7.94 2.42 -21.01
N PHE A 317 -7.94 2.59 -19.68
CA PHE A 317 -8.71 1.78 -18.75
C PHE A 317 -9.52 2.67 -17.79
N ASN A 318 -10.78 2.91 -18.11
CA ASN A 318 -11.62 3.95 -17.54
C ASN A 318 -12.62 3.40 -16.52
N TYR A 319 -12.87 4.16 -15.45
CA TYR A 319 -13.89 3.84 -14.46
C TYR A 319 -15.30 3.88 -15.10
N ASP A 320 -16.15 2.91 -14.73
CA ASP A 320 -17.52 2.66 -15.23
C ASP A 320 -17.61 2.22 -16.71
N GLU A 321 -16.50 2.26 -17.46
CA GLU A 321 -16.45 1.79 -18.85
C GLU A 321 -15.70 0.46 -18.97
N ASP A 322 -14.51 0.37 -18.37
CA ASP A 322 -13.62 -0.79 -18.46
C ASP A 322 -13.51 -1.54 -17.13
N TRP A 323 -13.58 -0.82 -16.02
CA TRP A 323 -13.60 -1.39 -14.68
C TRP A 323 -14.63 -0.72 -13.79
N GLY A 324 -15.16 -1.50 -12.85
CA GLY A 324 -16.12 -1.03 -11.88
C GLY A 324 -15.70 -1.37 -10.45
N PHE A 325 -16.42 -0.78 -9.52
CA PHE A 325 -16.25 -0.94 -8.09
C PHE A 325 -17.57 -1.30 -7.42
N LYS A 326 -17.48 -2.10 -6.39
CA LYS A 326 -18.57 -2.39 -5.46
C LYS A 326 -18.01 -2.59 -4.07
N THR A 327 -18.78 -2.24 -3.05
CA THR A 327 -18.52 -2.67 -1.68
C THR A 327 -18.49 -4.19 -1.63
N PHE A 328 -17.53 -4.78 -0.92
CA PHE A 328 -17.46 -6.24 -0.78
C PHE A 328 -18.81 -6.78 -0.29
N PRO A 329 -19.37 -7.80 -0.93
CA PRO A 329 -20.73 -8.29 -0.68
C PRO A 329 -21.03 -8.58 0.79
N GLY A 330 -22.13 -8.02 1.30
CA GLY A 330 -22.54 -8.11 2.71
C GLY A 330 -21.89 -7.09 3.64
N THR A 331 -21.12 -6.13 3.09
CA THR A 331 -20.50 -5.05 3.87
C THR A 331 -21.06 -3.66 3.51
N GLU A 332 -22.26 -3.60 2.96
CA GLU A 332 -22.96 -2.36 2.64
C GLU A 332 -23.11 -1.49 3.91
N GLY A 333 -22.90 -0.18 3.76
CA GLY A 333 -22.91 0.76 4.89
C GLY A 333 -21.67 0.69 5.80
N MET A 334 -20.66 -0.13 5.44
CA MET A 334 -19.38 -0.21 6.15
C MET A 334 -18.25 0.34 5.28
N TYR A 335 -17.36 1.07 5.90
CA TYR A 335 -16.11 1.55 5.30
C TYR A 335 -14.95 1.02 6.15
N THR A 336 -14.34 -0.10 5.76
CA THR A 336 -13.20 -0.69 6.49
C THR A 336 -11.98 0.19 6.34
N LEU A 337 -11.61 0.83 7.44
CA LEU A 337 -10.71 1.97 7.47
C LEU A 337 -9.24 1.58 7.51
N HIS A 338 -8.43 2.35 6.78
CA HIS A 338 -6.97 2.33 6.82
C HIS A 338 -6.40 3.71 6.54
N PHE A 339 -5.18 3.99 7.03
CA PHE A 339 -4.46 5.25 6.78
C PHE A 339 -3.04 5.02 6.32
N ASP A 340 -2.61 5.80 5.34
CA ASP A 340 -1.21 6.06 5.07
C ASP A 340 -0.77 7.28 5.88
N SER A 341 0.39 7.19 6.54
CA SER A 341 0.90 8.22 7.45
C SER A 341 2.41 8.25 7.43
N PHE A 342 3.00 9.38 7.87
CA PHE A 342 4.42 9.49 8.12
C PHE A 342 4.71 9.67 9.62
N LEU A 343 5.63 8.87 10.14
CA LEU A 343 6.01 8.80 11.54
C LEU A 343 7.27 9.60 11.83
N TYR A 344 7.38 10.06 13.08
CA TYR A 344 8.51 10.88 13.55
C TYR A 344 9.36 10.10 14.57
N PRO A 345 10.61 9.70 14.26
CA PRO A 345 11.54 9.08 15.21
C PRO A 345 11.99 10.04 16.32
N SER A 346 12.18 9.54 17.57
CA SER A 346 12.59 10.36 18.71
C SER A 346 14.00 10.91 18.59
N ASP A 347 14.96 10.10 18.09
CA ASP A 347 16.37 10.47 17.89
C ASP A 347 16.59 10.97 16.45
N ASN A 348 15.70 11.87 16.01
CA ASN A 348 15.66 12.38 14.65
C ASN A 348 16.96 13.11 14.28
N PRO A 349 17.62 12.75 13.15
CA PRO A 349 18.87 13.40 12.74
C PRO A 349 18.66 14.83 12.21
N THR A 350 17.46 15.16 11.72
CA THR A 350 17.13 16.46 11.11
C THR A 350 15.76 16.95 11.59
N PRO A 351 15.59 17.23 12.90
CA PRO A 351 14.27 17.45 13.51
C PRO A 351 13.48 18.60 12.87
N GLU A 352 14.11 19.73 12.56
CA GLU A 352 13.42 20.87 11.96
C GLU A 352 12.97 20.58 10.52
N ALA A 353 13.84 20.03 9.67
CA ALA A 353 13.48 19.65 8.31
C ALA A 353 12.40 18.54 8.29
N THR A 354 12.46 17.62 9.26
CA THR A 354 11.43 16.58 9.39
C THR A 354 10.08 17.14 9.80
N LYS A 355 10.03 18.12 10.70
CA LYS A 355 8.77 18.77 11.06
C LYS A 355 8.22 19.57 9.89
N THR A 356 9.06 20.26 9.13
CA THR A 356 8.67 20.93 7.87
C THR A 356 8.05 19.92 6.89
N TRP A 357 8.66 18.74 6.74
CA TRP A 357 8.08 17.64 5.95
C TRP A 357 6.71 17.22 6.47
N LEU A 358 6.56 17.01 7.77
CA LEU A 358 5.30 16.55 8.39
C LEU A 358 4.20 17.62 8.34
N SER A 359 4.54 18.91 8.49
CA SER A 359 3.61 20.02 8.23
C SER A 359 3.09 19.98 6.79
N PHE A 360 4.00 19.78 5.82
CA PHE A 360 3.62 19.64 4.41
C PHE A 360 2.74 18.40 4.17
N VAL A 361 3.08 17.22 4.73
CA VAL A 361 2.29 15.99 4.60
C VAL A 361 0.82 16.21 4.98
N GLY A 362 0.56 16.97 6.04
CA GLY A 362 -0.81 17.30 6.46
C GLY A 362 -1.46 18.43 5.68
N SER A 363 -0.78 19.09 4.74
CA SER A 363 -1.31 20.21 3.94
C SER A 363 -2.33 19.77 2.90
N PRO A 364 -3.21 20.67 2.42
CA PRO A 364 -4.09 20.39 1.29
C PRO A 364 -3.33 19.95 0.04
N GLU A 365 -2.21 20.63 -0.27
CA GLU A 365 -1.38 20.40 -1.46
C GLU A 365 -0.83 18.96 -1.49
N ALA A 366 -0.28 18.51 -0.36
CA ALA A 366 0.25 17.16 -0.23
C ALA A 366 -0.86 16.10 -0.38
N GLN A 367 -2.00 16.31 0.30
CA GLN A 367 -3.10 15.36 0.27
C GLN A 367 -3.78 15.30 -1.11
N ILE A 368 -3.87 16.41 -1.83
CA ILE A 368 -4.35 16.43 -3.22
C ILE A 368 -3.35 15.69 -4.12
N ALA A 369 -2.08 16.07 -4.11
CA ALA A 369 -1.06 15.49 -4.96
C ALA A 369 -0.97 13.96 -4.83
N PHE A 370 -0.96 13.45 -3.60
CA PHE A 370 -0.86 12.02 -3.33
C PHE A 370 -2.14 11.26 -3.70
N ASN A 371 -3.29 11.70 -3.18
CA ASN A 371 -4.53 10.94 -3.28
C ASN A 371 -5.10 10.90 -4.70
N GLN A 372 -4.77 11.89 -5.56
CA GLN A 372 -5.14 11.84 -6.98
C GLN A 372 -4.59 10.61 -7.72
N PHE A 373 -3.45 10.07 -7.30
CA PHE A 373 -2.81 8.92 -7.94
C PHE A 373 -2.96 7.62 -7.13
N LYS A 374 -3.04 7.72 -5.80
CA LYS A 374 -3.00 6.56 -4.90
C LYS A 374 -4.30 5.74 -4.86
N GLY A 375 -5.44 6.35 -5.13
CA GLY A 375 -6.76 5.71 -4.99
C GLY A 375 -7.38 5.87 -3.60
N SER A 376 -6.70 6.55 -2.67
CA SER A 376 -7.20 6.97 -1.36
C SER A 376 -7.92 8.32 -1.44
N ILE A 377 -8.55 8.71 -0.35
CA ILE A 377 -9.16 10.04 -0.18
C ILE A 377 -8.37 10.85 0.85
N PRO A 378 -8.40 12.20 0.77
CA PRO A 378 -7.81 13.06 1.79
C PRO A 378 -8.35 12.75 3.19
N THR A 379 -7.50 12.91 4.20
CA THR A 379 -7.91 12.85 5.61
C THR A 379 -8.42 14.19 6.12
N ARG A 380 -8.19 15.26 5.36
CA ARG A 380 -8.71 16.61 5.63
C ARG A 380 -10.15 16.76 5.16
N THR A 381 -10.95 17.46 5.97
CA THR A 381 -12.37 17.77 5.67
C THR A 381 -12.56 19.04 4.85
N ASP A 382 -11.52 19.85 4.69
CA ASP A 382 -11.52 21.14 3.99
C ASP A 382 -10.88 21.10 2.60
N VAL A 383 -10.45 19.92 2.13
CA VAL A 383 -9.96 19.70 0.76
C VAL A 383 -11.15 19.51 -0.18
N SER A 384 -11.21 20.31 -1.27
CA SER A 384 -12.20 20.13 -2.32
C SER A 384 -11.91 18.85 -3.10
N LEU A 385 -12.97 18.08 -3.37
CA LEU A 385 -12.89 16.86 -4.19
C LEU A 385 -13.28 17.13 -5.66
N ASP A 386 -13.52 18.40 -6.05
CA ASP A 386 -13.95 18.75 -7.41
C ASP A 386 -12.93 18.36 -8.49
N GLU A 387 -11.63 18.31 -8.13
CA GLU A 387 -10.55 17.92 -9.04
C GLU A 387 -10.27 16.41 -9.05
N PHE A 388 -10.90 15.66 -8.13
CA PHE A 388 -10.79 14.21 -8.09
C PHE A 388 -11.74 13.56 -9.09
N GLY A 389 -11.29 12.48 -9.72
CA GLY A 389 -12.13 11.74 -10.65
C GLY A 389 -13.35 11.07 -9.97
N PRO A 390 -14.34 10.59 -10.76
CA PRO A 390 -15.63 10.12 -10.23
C PRO A 390 -15.49 9.00 -9.19
N TYR A 391 -14.58 8.05 -9.36
CA TYR A 391 -14.32 6.99 -8.38
C TYR A 391 -13.94 7.52 -6.99
N LEU A 392 -13.07 8.55 -6.92
CA LEU A 392 -12.63 9.10 -5.63
C LEU A 392 -13.71 9.96 -4.99
N GLN A 393 -14.54 10.64 -5.78
CA GLN A 393 -15.71 11.36 -5.29
C GLN A 393 -16.72 10.39 -4.67
N GLU A 394 -17.03 9.28 -5.36
CA GLU A 394 -17.88 8.20 -4.83
C GLU A 394 -17.30 7.58 -3.54
N THR A 395 -15.99 7.30 -3.52
CA THR A 395 -15.31 6.78 -2.32
C THR A 395 -15.44 7.72 -1.13
N ALA A 396 -15.38 9.05 -1.35
CA ALA A 396 -15.52 10.03 -0.30
C ALA A 396 -16.97 10.21 0.16
N GLU A 397 -17.95 10.10 -0.76
CA GLU A 397 -19.38 10.04 -0.42
C GLU A 397 -19.67 8.80 0.43
N ASP A 398 -19.18 7.63 0.03
CA ASP A 398 -19.31 6.38 0.78
C ASP A 398 -18.69 6.48 2.19
N PHE A 399 -17.54 7.16 2.33
CA PHE A 399 -16.94 7.42 3.64
C PHE A 399 -17.86 8.27 4.50
N ALA A 400 -18.44 9.34 3.94
CA ALA A 400 -19.31 10.26 4.66
C ALA A 400 -20.65 9.59 5.07
N GLU A 401 -21.19 8.69 4.24
CA GLU A 401 -22.45 8.00 4.45
C GLU A 401 -22.33 6.70 5.24
N ALA A 402 -21.12 6.18 5.44
CA ALA A 402 -20.88 4.93 6.15
C ALA A 402 -21.46 4.97 7.57
N GLU A 403 -22.32 3.97 7.90
CA GLU A 403 -22.85 3.78 9.24
C GLU A 403 -21.76 3.32 10.21
N PHE A 404 -20.85 2.48 9.72
CA PHE A 404 -19.74 1.91 10.50
C PHE A 404 -18.42 2.07 9.76
N ARG A 405 -17.35 2.41 10.52
CA ARG A 405 -15.97 2.51 10.01
C ARG A 405 -15.05 1.57 10.80
N PRO A 406 -15.21 0.23 10.64
CA PRO A 406 -14.37 -0.71 11.37
C PRO A 406 -12.90 -0.54 10.97
N PRO A 407 -11.97 -0.58 11.95
CA PRO A 407 -10.54 -0.61 11.63
C PRO A 407 -10.20 -1.91 10.90
N ASN A 408 -9.35 -1.82 9.88
CA ASN A 408 -8.92 -3.04 9.19
C ASN A 408 -8.03 -3.93 10.07
N LEU A 409 -8.09 -5.24 9.80
CA LEU A 409 -7.28 -6.23 10.49
C LEU A 409 -5.83 -6.20 10.02
N GLN A 410 -5.61 -6.34 8.69
CA GLN A 410 -4.29 -6.68 8.11
C GLN A 410 -3.21 -5.61 8.31
N HIS A 411 -3.56 -4.34 8.31
CA HIS A 411 -2.58 -3.24 8.37
C HIS A 411 -2.47 -2.61 9.78
N GLY A 412 -2.79 -3.37 10.82
CA GLY A 412 -2.50 -3.04 12.21
C GLY A 412 -3.36 -1.94 12.84
N LEU A 413 -4.50 -1.57 12.22
CA LEU A 413 -5.44 -0.64 12.85
C LEU A 413 -6.37 -1.36 13.84
N GLY A 414 -6.72 -2.62 13.59
CA GLY A 414 -7.63 -3.40 14.41
C GLY A 414 -6.96 -4.17 15.55
N VAL A 415 -5.70 -4.56 15.36
CA VAL A 415 -4.94 -5.38 16.32
C VAL A 415 -3.48 -4.93 16.39
N PRO A 416 -2.77 -5.18 17.52
CA PRO A 416 -1.33 -4.95 17.62
C PRO A 416 -0.53 -5.77 16.60
N SER A 417 0.64 -5.28 16.22
CA SER A 417 1.51 -5.93 15.22
C SER A 417 1.96 -7.33 15.59
N GLU A 418 2.07 -7.65 16.89
CA GLU A 418 2.38 -9.00 17.37
C GLU A 418 1.25 -9.98 17.07
N VAL A 419 0.00 -9.56 17.30
CA VAL A 419 -1.19 -10.35 16.93
C VAL A 419 -1.25 -10.52 15.41
N MET A 420 -1.02 -9.45 14.64
CA MET A 420 -1.00 -9.53 13.18
C MET A 420 0.07 -10.50 12.66
N THR A 421 1.23 -10.54 13.28
CA THR A 421 2.29 -11.52 12.94
C THR A 421 1.78 -12.94 13.14
N GLN A 422 1.14 -13.23 14.27
CA GLN A 422 0.57 -14.55 14.56
C GLN A 422 -0.55 -14.93 13.57
N LEU A 423 -1.44 -14.01 13.22
CA LEU A 423 -2.48 -14.23 12.20
C LEU A 423 -1.86 -14.57 10.83
N ASN A 424 -0.82 -13.85 10.40
CA ASN A 424 -0.11 -14.13 9.16
C ASN A 424 0.66 -15.47 9.21
N GLU A 425 1.19 -15.87 10.35
CA GLU A 425 1.79 -17.20 10.55
C GLU A 425 0.76 -18.31 10.39
N VAL A 426 -0.45 -18.13 10.94
CA VAL A 426 -1.56 -19.09 10.75
C VAL A 426 -1.94 -19.20 9.27
N ILE A 427 -2.10 -18.08 8.57
CA ILE A 427 -2.36 -18.11 7.12
C ILE A 427 -1.24 -18.83 6.38
N SER A 428 0.01 -18.53 6.69
CA SER A 428 1.17 -19.17 6.03
C SER A 428 1.25 -20.67 6.23
N SER A 429 0.89 -21.16 7.42
CA SER A 429 1.01 -22.58 7.76
C SER A 429 -0.22 -23.41 7.43
N GLU A 430 -1.42 -22.82 7.57
CA GLU A 430 -2.67 -23.56 7.54
C GLU A 430 -3.60 -23.17 6.40
N PHE A 431 -3.33 -22.03 5.69
CA PHE A 431 -4.31 -21.45 4.78
C PHE A 431 -3.74 -20.97 3.44
N THR A 432 -2.73 -21.69 2.90
CA THR A 432 -2.14 -21.43 1.58
C THR A 432 -2.36 -22.55 0.56
N GLY A 433 -3.18 -23.56 0.94
CA GLY A 433 -3.48 -24.76 0.19
C GLY A 433 -2.64 -25.98 0.62
N PRO A 434 -3.26 -27.07 1.15
CA PRO A 434 -4.70 -27.17 1.39
C PRO A 434 -5.17 -26.24 2.51
N TYR A 435 -6.42 -25.76 2.41
CA TYR A 435 -7.00 -24.81 3.35
C TYR A 435 -7.59 -25.54 4.57
N ASN A 436 -6.88 -25.47 5.68
CA ASN A 436 -7.26 -26.16 6.93
C ASN A 436 -8.12 -25.23 7.80
N VAL A 437 -9.43 -25.19 7.53
CA VAL A 437 -10.40 -24.32 8.21
C VAL A 437 -10.36 -24.51 9.74
N ASP A 438 -10.29 -25.76 10.25
CA ASP A 438 -10.28 -26.03 11.69
C ASP A 438 -9.05 -25.42 12.38
N ALA A 439 -7.86 -25.64 11.81
CA ALA A 439 -6.62 -25.11 12.39
C ALA A 439 -6.53 -23.59 12.26
N ALA A 440 -6.95 -23.02 11.12
CA ALA A 440 -6.97 -21.58 10.90
C ALA A 440 -7.94 -20.88 11.86
N THR A 441 -9.15 -21.45 12.08
CA THR A 441 -10.13 -20.94 13.05
C THR A 441 -9.53 -20.88 14.46
N GLN A 442 -8.97 -22.00 14.92
CA GLN A 442 -8.38 -22.05 16.26
C GLN A 442 -7.18 -21.11 16.40
N GLY A 443 -6.30 -21.09 15.39
CA GLY A 443 -5.12 -20.22 15.39
C GLY A 443 -5.47 -18.74 15.42
N PHE A 444 -6.53 -18.30 14.71
CA PHE A 444 -6.99 -16.90 14.75
C PHE A 444 -7.57 -16.53 16.12
N LEU A 445 -8.39 -17.41 16.70
CA LEU A 445 -8.92 -17.19 18.05
C LEU A 445 -7.81 -17.14 19.12
N ASP A 446 -6.84 -18.03 19.04
CA ASP A 446 -5.72 -18.06 19.97
C ASP A 446 -4.85 -16.78 19.83
N ALA A 447 -4.63 -16.29 18.60
CA ALA A 447 -3.84 -15.08 18.36
C ALA A 447 -4.45 -13.82 18.97
N VAL A 448 -5.78 -13.64 18.86
CA VAL A 448 -6.45 -12.42 19.38
C VAL A 448 -6.77 -12.50 20.86
N SER A 449 -6.74 -13.70 21.48
CA SER A 449 -7.06 -13.90 22.90
C SER A 449 -5.85 -13.71 23.84
N ASN A 450 -4.62 -13.58 23.31
CA ASN A 450 -3.38 -13.41 24.06
C ASN A 450 -3.02 -11.93 24.19
#